data_d6801350dca73e51fdd3742a42442a88
#
_entry.id   d6801350dca73e51fdd3742a42442a88
#
_cell.length_a   1.000
_cell.length_b   1.000
_cell.length_c   1.000
_cell.angle_alpha   90.00
_cell.angle_beta   90.00
_cell.angle_gamma   90.00
#
_symmetry.space_group_name_H-M   'P 1'
#
loop_
_entity.id
_entity.type
_entity.pdbx_description
1 polymer ?
#
loop_
_entity_poly.entity_id
_entity_poly.type
_entity_poly.pdbx_seq_one_letter_code
_entity_poly.pdbx_strand_id
1 'polypeptide(L)'
;MGRTLLSLLIFSLYFLSSATPSAANHRKIEYLKLPLLHKDTFPPNPSQSLSSDLRRINTLYSSVNHRSIRSAKLPLTSGASSGSGQYFVDLKLGTPPQRLLLVADTGSDLVWVTCSACRNCSSRRRGSAFLARHSSTYFPFHCYDKKCRLVPNPRGVACNHTRQHSPCRYVYSYSDESETRGFFSTETTTLNASSGSAVKFKKFVFGCSFEASGPSITGPSFNGAQGVMGLGRGSISLASQLGRRFGNKFSYCLMDYTLSPTPTSYLLIGRSAEVNDSKMSYTPMINNPFTSTFYYIGIESVYIEDIKLQISPSVWAIDELGNGGTVMDSGTTLTFLAEPAYRRIVKEFKRLVRLPEVDDPTLEFDFCVNVSSVSKPSFPKMSFKLRGDSVLSPTPGNYFIDTAEDVKCLALQPLAAPSGFSVIGNLMQQGFVFEFDRDRSRIGFTRHGCGLP
;
A
#
# COMPACT_ATOMS: atom_id res chain seq x y z
N MET A 1 73.90 0.51 71.38
CA MET A 1 74.09 -0.33 70.17
C MET A 1 72.71 -0.70 69.68
N GLY A 2 72.15 0.10 68.77
CA GLY A 2 70.76 -0.07 68.25
C GLY A 2 70.81 -0.61 66.85
N ARG A 3 69.90 -1.51 66.54
CA ARG A 3 69.62 -1.88 65.13
C ARG A 3 68.16 -1.55 64.87
N THR A 4 67.98 -0.54 64.11
CA THR A 4 66.69 -0.10 63.54
C THR A 4 66.23 -1.09 62.44
N LEU A 5 65.07 -1.73 62.68
CA LEU A 5 64.35 -2.50 61.66
C LEU A 5 63.45 -1.56 60.88
N LEU A 6 63.75 -1.45 59.58
CA LEU A 6 62.97 -0.68 58.63
C LEU A 6 61.84 -1.54 58.14
N SER A 7 60.59 -1.25 58.57
CA SER A 7 59.38 -1.91 58.13
C SER A 7 58.97 -1.28 56.78
N LEU A 8 59.10 -2.03 55.72
CA LEU A 8 58.54 -1.69 54.40
C LEU A 8 57.02 -1.96 54.40
N LEU A 9 56.29 -0.87 54.51
CA LEU A 9 54.84 -0.87 54.21
C LEU A 9 54.65 -0.85 52.73
N ILE A 10 54.27 -2.00 52.16
CA ILE A 10 53.82 -2.11 50.77
C ILE A 10 52.40 -1.64 50.74
N PHE A 11 52.14 -0.44 50.28
CA PHE A 11 50.83 0.06 49.93
C PHE A 11 50.41 -0.60 48.61
N SER A 12 49.61 -1.65 48.69
CA SER A 12 48.88 -2.15 47.52
C SER A 12 47.80 -1.13 47.14
N LEU A 13 48.11 -0.33 46.16
CA LEU A 13 47.12 0.49 45.45
C LEU A 13 46.25 -0.43 44.62
N TYR A 14 45.13 -0.83 45.15
CA TYR A 14 44.00 -1.36 44.36
C TYR A 14 43.49 -0.21 43.48
N PHE A 15 43.92 -0.19 42.23
CA PHE A 15 43.18 0.50 41.18
C PHE A 15 41.82 -0.20 40.99
N LEU A 16 40.79 0.27 41.68
CA LEU A 16 39.44 0.03 41.29
C LEU A 16 39.25 0.74 39.91
N SER A 17 39.50 0.00 38.83
CA SER A 17 39.04 0.42 37.52
C SER A 17 37.51 0.39 37.59
N SER A 18 36.88 1.51 37.87
CA SER A 18 35.48 1.74 37.58
C SER A 18 35.29 1.62 36.06
N ALA A 19 35.01 0.41 35.58
CA ALA A 19 34.48 0.20 34.28
C ALA A 19 33.13 0.92 34.24
N THR A 20 33.13 2.16 33.78
CA THR A 20 31.92 2.81 33.33
C THR A 20 31.28 1.85 32.33
N PRO A 21 29.98 1.46 32.52
CA PRO A 21 29.33 0.67 31.51
C PRO A 21 29.40 1.50 30.22
N SER A 22 30.09 0.96 29.24
CA SER A 22 30.08 1.47 27.87
C SER A 22 28.62 1.67 27.53
N ALA A 23 28.20 2.93 27.40
CA ALA A 23 26.88 3.27 26.90
C ALA A 23 26.78 2.56 25.57
N ALA A 24 26.04 1.46 25.56
CA ALA A 24 25.71 0.74 24.34
C ALA A 24 25.13 1.79 23.43
N ASN A 25 25.89 2.11 22.40
CA ASN A 25 25.52 3.06 21.37
C ASN A 25 24.33 2.40 20.66
N HIS A 26 23.14 2.53 21.24
CA HIS A 26 21.89 2.19 20.61
C HIS A 26 21.87 3.06 19.36
N ARG A 27 22.39 2.52 18.26
CA ARG A 27 22.19 3.13 16.95
C ARG A 27 20.71 3.35 16.84
N LYS A 28 20.33 4.62 16.98
CA LYS A 28 18.94 5.05 16.85
C LYS A 28 18.48 4.50 15.51
N ILE A 29 17.57 3.53 15.55
CA ILE A 29 17.10 2.88 14.31
C ILE A 29 16.42 3.97 13.50
N GLU A 30 17.03 4.33 12.39
CA GLU A 30 16.55 5.40 11.52
C GLU A 30 15.45 4.83 10.62
N TYR A 31 14.36 5.54 10.51
CA TYR A 31 13.25 5.23 9.61
C TYR A 31 12.86 6.46 8.79
N LEU A 32 12.15 6.23 7.71
CA LEU A 32 11.59 7.29 6.88
C LEU A 32 10.09 7.40 7.17
N LYS A 33 9.62 8.62 7.43
CA LYS A 33 8.20 8.91 7.62
C LYS A 33 7.73 9.82 6.49
N LEU A 34 6.72 9.38 5.76
CA LEU A 34 6.09 10.14 4.70
C LEU A 34 4.62 10.35 5.07
N PRO A 35 4.12 11.57 5.11
CA PRO A 35 2.70 11.81 5.29
C PRO A 35 1.93 11.24 4.09
N LEU A 36 0.86 10.53 4.37
CA LEU A 36 -0.13 10.12 3.39
C LEU A 36 -1.26 11.16 3.41
N LEU A 37 -1.50 11.76 2.26
CA LEU A 37 -2.50 12.80 2.11
C LEU A 37 -3.76 12.21 1.48
N HIS A 38 -4.91 12.55 2.02
CA HIS A 38 -6.17 12.36 1.33
C HIS A 38 -6.55 13.72 0.72
N LYS A 39 -6.82 13.74 -0.57
CA LYS A 39 -6.90 15.01 -1.30
C LYS A 39 -8.31 15.55 -1.51
N ASP A 40 -9.32 14.77 -1.16
CA ASP A 40 -10.70 15.19 -1.36
C ASP A 40 -11.16 16.14 -0.25
N THR A 41 -11.60 17.30 -0.64
CA THR A 41 -12.26 18.29 0.23
C THR A 41 -13.74 17.98 0.43
N PHE A 42 -14.26 17.00 -0.30
CA PHE A 42 -15.64 16.52 -0.21
C PHE A 42 -15.64 15.04 0.14
N PRO A 43 -16.68 14.54 0.83
CA PRO A 43 -16.82 13.11 1.07
C PRO A 43 -16.79 12.37 -0.26
N PRO A 44 -16.07 11.25 -0.36
CA PRO A 44 -15.97 10.49 -1.60
C PRO A 44 -17.36 10.06 -2.06
N ASN A 45 -17.62 10.12 -3.35
CA ASN A 45 -18.85 9.56 -3.91
C ASN A 45 -18.71 8.01 -3.92
N PRO A 46 -19.49 7.28 -3.10
CA PRO A 46 -19.36 5.83 -2.97
C PRO A 46 -19.55 5.08 -4.29
N SER A 47 -20.46 5.54 -5.16
CA SER A 47 -20.69 4.93 -6.48
C SER A 47 -19.48 5.09 -7.41
N GLN A 48 -18.77 6.20 -7.33
CA GLN A 48 -17.52 6.39 -8.09
C GLN A 48 -16.41 5.50 -7.56
N SER A 49 -16.29 5.36 -6.25
CA SER A 49 -15.33 4.43 -5.63
C SER A 49 -15.64 3.00 -6.05
N LEU A 50 -16.89 2.58 -5.98
CA LEU A 50 -17.34 1.24 -6.38
C LEU A 50 -17.05 0.96 -7.86
N SER A 51 -17.44 1.86 -8.76
CA SER A 51 -17.22 1.67 -10.20
C SER A 51 -15.75 1.58 -10.56
N SER A 52 -14.91 2.30 -9.83
CA SER A 52 -13.45 2.24 -9.96
C SER A 52 -12.89 0.92 -9.46
N ASP A 53 -13.29 0.53 -8.26
CA ASP A 53 -12.82 -0.70 -7.64
C ASP A 53 -13.30 -1.93 -8.40
N LEU A 54 -14.53 -1.94 -8.93
CA LEU A 54 -15.05 -3.03 -9.79
C LEU A 54 -14.20 -3.20 -11.05
N ARG A 55 -13.84 -2.10 -11.72
CA ARG A 55 -12.92 -2.18 -12.87
C ARG A 55 -11.56 -2.72 -12.44
N ARG A 56 -11.04 -2.24 -11.31
CA ARG A 56 -9.79 -2.71 -10.74
C ARG A 56 -9.81 -4.21 -10.50
N ILE A 57 -10.83 -4.70 -9.80
CA ILE A 57 -10.95 -6.10 -9.41
C ILE A 57 -11.09 -7.01 -10.64
N ASN A 58 -11.99 -6.70 -11.56
CA ASN A 58 -12.24 -7.52 -12.75
C ASN A 58 -10.98 -7.78 -13.57
N THR A 59 -10.04 -6.86 -13.56
CA THR A 59 -8.83 -7.02 -14.35
C THR A 59 -7.66 -7.59 -13.56
N LEU A 60 -7.60 -7.40 -12.23
CA LEU A 60 -6.71 -8.17 -11.39
C LEU A 60 -6.92 -9.68 -11.63
N TYR A 61 -8.18 -10.10 -11.90
CA TYR A 61 -8.52 -11.49 -12.24
C TYR A 61 -8.08 -11.92 -13.61
N SER A 62 -8.24 -11.08 -14.62
CA SER A 62 -7.81 -11.42 -15.97
C SER A 62 -6.29 -11.61 -16.08
N SER A 63 -5.51 -11.03 -15.16
CA SER A 63 -4.06 -11.23 -15.11
C SER A 63 -3.65 -12.61 -14.62
N VAL A 64 -4.45 -13.24 -13.77
CA VAL A 64 -4.17 -14.59 -13.27
C VAL A 64 -4.48 -15.64 -14.34
N ASN A 65 -5.49 -15.40 -15.17
CA ASN A 65 -5.99 -16.37 -16.15
C ASN A 65 -5.28 -16.38 -17.51
N HIS A 66 -4.46 -15.38 -17.81
CA HIS A 66 -3.72 -15.34 -19.06
C HIS A 66 -2.36 -16.04 -18.96
N ARG A 67 -2.33 -17.37 -19.03
CA ARG A 67 -1.14 -18.13 -19.42
C ARG A 67 -0.87 -17.99 -20.91
N SER A 68 -0.29 -16.89 -21.31
CA SER A 68 0.47 -16.80 -22.52
C SER A 68 1.95 -16.83 -22.16
N ILE A 69 2.64 -17.88 -22.58
CA ILE A 69 4.04 -18.21 -22.29
C ILE A 69 5.04 -17.21 -22.94
N ARG A 70 4.67 -16.00 -23.20
CA ARG A 70 5.61 -14.93 -23.64
C ARG A 70 5.11 -13.56 -23.18
N SER A 71 5.75 -13.02 -22.17
CA SER A 71 5.48 -11.75 -21.50
C SER A 71 4.29 -11.79 -20.53
N ALA A 72 4.59 -11.89 -19.24
CA ALA A 72 3.61 -11.62 -18.19
C ALA A 72 3.24 -10.13 -18.25
N LYS A 73 2.11 -9.80 -18.88
CA LYS A 73 1.37 -8.61 -18.57
C LYS A 73 0.79 -8.84 -17.18
N LEU A 74 1.43 -8.30 -16.16
CA LEU A 74 0.81 -8.14 -14.85
C LEU A 74 0.02 -6.83 -14.93
N PRO A 75 -1.31 -6.87 -15.05
CA PRO A 75 -2.09 -5.66 -14.95
C PRO A 75 -2.06 -5.20 -13.50
N LEU A 76 -1.73 -3.97 -13.30
CA LEU A 76 -1.60 -3.33 -12.01
C LEU A 76 -2.52 -2.14 -12.02
N THR A 77 -3.37 -2.01 -11.01
CA THR A 77 -4.32 -0.92 -10.94
C THR A 77 -3.92 0.06 -9.86
N SER A 78 -3.85 1.29 -10.26
CA SER A 78 -3.90 2.42 -9.37
C SER A 78 -5.36 2.66 -8.99
N GLY A 79 -5.69 2.73 -7.71
CA GLY A 79 -7.01 3.16 -7.24
C GLY A 79 -7.32 4.63 -7.55
N ALA A 80 -6.46 5.31 -8.35
CA ALA A 80 -6.57 6.71 -8.69
C ALA A 80 -7.81 7.09 -9.53
N SER A 81 -8.62 6.12 -9.97
CA SER A 81 -9.67 6.36 -10.95
C SER A 81 -10.90 7.11 -10.43
N SER A 82 -11.11 7.22 -9.13
CA SER A 82 -12.32 7.86 -8.60
C SER A 82 -12.11 9.12 -7.76
N GLY A 83 -10.84 9.46 -7.46
CA GLY A 83 -10.54 10.60 -6.57
C GLY A 83 -10.95 10.39 -5.12
N SER A 84 -11.52 9.25 -4.79
CA SER A 84 -12.08 8.95 -3.48
C SER A 84 -11.45 7.70 -2.87
N GLY A 85 -11.08 7.76 -1.60
CA GLY A 85 -10.55 6.65 -0.85
C GLY A 85 -9.06 6.37 -1.06
N GLN A 86 -8.30 7.24 -1.74
CA GLN A 86 -6.89 7.03 -2.00
C GLN A 86 -5.98 7.87 -1.13
N TYR A 87 -4.80 7.31 -0.85
CA TYR A 87 -3.77 7.97 -0.06
C TYR A 87 -2.59 8.34 -0.95
N PHE A 88 -2.20 9.59 -0.86
CA PHE A 88 -1.13 10.15 -1.67
C PHE A 88 0.09 10.43 -0.82
N VAL A 89 1.25 10.39 -1.44
CA VAL A 89 2.54 10.66 -0.81
C VAL A 89 3.37 11.62 -1.64
N ASP A 90 4.04 12.55 -0.96
CA ASP A 90 5.00 13.46 -1.57
C ASP A 90 6.35 12.74 -1.77
N LEU A 91 6.76 12.56 -3.01
CA LEU A 91 8.11 12.11 -3.37
C LEU A 91 8.95 13.29 -3.87
N LYS A 92 10.15 13.44 -3.32
CA LYS A 92 11.14 14.39 -3.84
C LYS A 92 12.12 13.66 -4.75
N LEU A 93 12.07 13.95 -6.05
CA LEU A 93 12.86 13.29 -7.09
C LEU A 93 13.71 14.31 -7.84
N GLY A 94 14.97 13.96 -8.16
CA GLY A 94 15.88 14.83 -8.91
C GLY A 94 16.91 15.56 -8.08
N THR A 95 17.83 16.23 -8.80
CA THR A 95 18.84 17.11 -8.25
C THR A 95 18.90 18.40 -9.08
N PRO A 96 18.34 19.53 -8.60
CA PRO A 96 17.67 19.73 -7.31
C PRO A 96 16.38 18.92 -7.17
N PRO A 97 15.90 18.65 -5.93
CA PRO A 97 14.70 17.86 -5.69
C PRO A 97 13.44 18.55 -6.17
N GLN A 98 12.61 17.83 -6.94
CA GLN A 98 11.28 18.24 -7.38
C GLN A 98 10.22 17.46 -6.60
N ARG A 99 9.20 18.13 -6.05
CA ARG A 99 8.12 17.48 -5.30
C ARG A 99 7.06 16.96 -6.25
N LEU A 100 6.68 15.72 -6.08
CA LEU A 100 5.70 15.02 -6.88
C LEU A 100 4.73 14.28 -5.96
N LEU A 101 3.44 14.40 -6.22
CA LEU A 101 2.39 13.73 -5.47
C LEU A 101 2.07 12.41 -6.16
N LEU A 102 2.24 11.30 -5.46
CA LEU A 102 2.05 9.95 -6.00
C LEU A 102 1.00 9.18 -5.18
N VAL A 103 0.24 8.31 -5.83
CA VAL A 103 -0.65 7.36 -5.15
C VAL A 103 0.18 6.28 -4.48
N ALA A 104 -0.07 6.00 -3.19
CA ALA A 104 0.56 4.91 -2.44
C ALA A 104 -0.20 3.60 -2.70
N ASP A 105 0.40 2.65 -3.42
CA ASP A 105 -0.27 1.48 -3.96
C ASP A 105 0.48 0.18 -3.64
N THR A 106 -0.06 -0.65 -2.72
CA THR A 106 0.50 -1.97 -2.39
C THR A 106 0.15 -3.04 -3.42
N GLY A 107 -0.74 -2.75 -4.35
CA GLY A 107 -1.12 -3.63 -5.45
C GLY A 107 -0.23 -3.47 -6.70
N SER A 108 0.82 -2.66 -6.66
CA SER A 108 1.72 -2.46 -7.80
C SER A 108 3.19 -2.34 -7.40
N ASP A 109 4.10 -2.56 -8.36
CA ASP A 109 5.55 -2.53 -8.11
C ASP A 109 6.23 -1.28 -8.67
N LEU A 110 5.82 -0.82 -9.86
CA LEU A 110 6.51 0.27 -10.53
C LEU A 110 6.26 1.61 -9.82
N VAL A 111 7.33 2.29 -9.44
CA VAL A 111 7.24 3.72 -9.16
C VAL A 111 7.40 4.46 -10.48
N TRP A 112 6.40 5.29 -10.84
CA TRP A 112 6.49 6.11 -12.05
C TRP A 112 5.93 7.51 -11.84
N VAL A 113 6.42 8.44 -12.63
CA VAL A 113 5.99 9.84 -12.61
C VAL A 113 5.76 10.34 -14.03
N THR A 114 4.83 11.28 -14.19
CA THR A 114 4.65 12.02 -15.44
C THR A 114 5.86 12.91 -15.65
N CYS A 115 6.54 12.76 -16.80
CA CYS A 115 7.66 13.60 -17.18
C CYS A 115 7.23 14.73 -18.13
N SER A 116 8.04 15.78 -18.23
CA SER A 116 7.72 17.00 -19.00
C SER A 116 7.51 16.79 -20.51
N ALA A 117 7.97 15.65 -21.04
CA ALA A 117 7.74 15.25 -22.43
C ALA A 117 6.42 14.50 -22.62
N CYS A 118 5.58 14.41 -21.60
CA CYS A 118 4.36 13.63 -21.67
C CYS A 118 3.32 14.22 -22.63
N ARG A 119 2.85 13.36 -23.54
CA ARG A 119 1.71 13.62 -24.43
C ARG A 119 0.48 12.95 -23.81
N ASN A 120 -0.67 13.64 -23.89
CA ASN A 120 -1.97 13.13 -23.37
C ASN A 120 -2.01 12.84 -21.85
N CYS A 121 -1.07 13.33 -21.07
CA CYS A 121 -1.16 13.26 -19.61
C CYS A 121 -2.09 14.35 -19.09
N SER A 122 -3.09 13.98 -18.30
CA SER A 122 -4.19 14.85 -17.89
C SER A 122 -3.82 15.98 -16.91
N SER A 123 -2.65 15.96 -16.33
CA SER A 123 -2.24 16.99 -15.37
C SER A 123 -1.77 18.26 -16.07
N ARG A 124 -2.71 19.01 -16.66
CA ARG A 124 -2.42 20.28 -17.33
C ARG A 124 -2.18 21.47 -16.39
N ARG A 125 -2.02 21.27 -15.11
CA ARG A 125 -1.53 22.33 -14.23
C ARG A 125 -0.05 22.54 -14.55
N ARG A 126 0.29 23.76 -15.07
CA ARG A 126 1.68 24.17 -15.28
C ARG A 126 2.48 23.89 -14.00
N GLY A 127 3.57 23.12 -14.12
CA GLY A 127 4.45 22.77 -13.00
C GLY A 127 4.20 21.42 -12.34
N SER A 128 3.33 20.57 -12.88
CA SER A 128 2.96 19.28 -12.26
C SER A 128 3.71 18.05 -12.76
N ALA A 129 4.64 18.19 -13.73
CA ALA A 129 5.43 17.08 -14.27
C ALA A 129 6.88 17.15 -13.81
N PHE A 130 7.54 15.99 -13.71
CA PHE A 130 8.97 15.89 -13.45
C PHE A 130 9.77 16.44 -14.64
N LEU A 131 10.58 17.45 -14.38
CA LEU A 131 11.43 18.12 -15.37
C LEU A 131 12.77 17.39 -15.46
N ALA A 132 12.83 16.29 -16.22
CA ALA A 132 14.01 15.44 -16.31
C ALA A 132 15.27 16.20 -16.77
N ARG A 133 15.12 17.19 -17.68
CA ARG A 133 16.23 18.02 -18.17
C ARG A 133 16.79 18.99 -17.12
N HIS A 134 16.05 19.24 -16.04
CA HIS A 134 16.46 20.10 -14.94
C HIS A 134 17.08 19.31 -13.79
N SER A 135 17.27 18.00 -13.95
CA SER A 135 17.94 17.17 -12.97
C SER A 135 19.31 16.71 -13.47
N SER A 136 20.35 17.04 -12.72
CA SER A 136 21.73 16.65 -13.03
C SER A 136 22.00 15.14 -12.78
N THR A 137 21.06 14.43 -12.11
CA THR A 137 21.21 13.01 -11.76
C THR A 137 20.27 12.08 -12.53
N TYR A 138 19.43 12.66 -13.42
CA TYR A 138 18.55 11.87 -14.27
C TYR A 138 19.33 11.09 -15.33
N PHE A 139 19.07 9.80 -15.42
CA PHE A 139 19.69 8.94 -16.42
C PHE A 139 18.71 7.84 -16.89
N PRO A 140 18.29 7.82 -18.17
CA PRO A 140 17.51 6.73 -18.73
C PRO A 140 18.39 5.52 -18.98
N PHE A 141 17.94 4.31 -18.64
CA PHE A 141 18.66 3.09 -18.97
C PHE A 141 18.68 2.83 -20.47
N HIS A 142 19.68 2.13 -20.93
CA HIS A 142 19.71 1.58 -22.29
C HIS A 142 18.85 0.31 -22.36
N CYS A 143 18.33 0.01 -23.54
CA CYS A 143 17.46 -1.15 -23.75
C CYS A 143 18.17 -2.50 -23.51
N TYR A 144 19.48 -2.57 -23.59
CA TYR A 144 20.29 -3.76 -23.27
C TYR A 144 20.77 -3.81 -21.82
N ASP A 145 20.50 -2.78 -21.01
CA ASP A 145 20.82 -2.82 -19.59
C ASP A 145 20.05 -3.96 -18.91
N LYS A 146 20.73 -4.70 -18.04
CA LYS A 146 20.09 -5.79 -17.28
C LYS A 146 18.86 -5.32 -16.49
N LYS A 147 18.86 -4.08 -16.03
CA LYS A 147 17.71 -3.49 -15.32
C LYS A 147 16.49 -3.28 -16.21
N CYS A 148 16.67 -3.14 -17.52
CA CYS A 148 15.56 -3.02 -18.44
C CYS A 148 14.66 -4.27 -18.47
N ARG A 149 15.18 -5.42 -18.02
CA ARG A 149 14.39 -6.66 -17.88
C ARG A 149 13.43 -6.66 -16.68
N LEU A 150 13.56 -5.68 -15.80
CA LEU A 150 12.71 -5.57 -14.60
C LEU A 150 11.34 -4.94 -14.89
N VAL A 151 11.19 -4.32 -16.05
CA VAL A 151 9.93 -3.67 -16.43
C VAL A 151 9.26 -4.43 -17.59
N PRO A 152 7.92 -4.50 -17.61
CA PRO A 152 7.18 -5.07 -18.71
C PRO A 152 7.42 -4.29 -20.00
N ASN A 153 7.71 -5.00 -21.09
CA ASN A 153 7.75 -4.45 -22.44
C ASN A 153 7.08 -5.44 -23.42
N PRO A 154 5.75 -5.56 -23.37
CA PRO A 154 5.01 -6.60 -24.07
C PRO A 154 5.05 -6.45 -25.59
N ARG A 155 5.39 -5.27 -26.12
CA ARG A 155 5.46 -5.04 -27.57
C ARG A 155 6.81 -5.35 -28.17
N GLY A 156 7.77 -5.83 -27.35
CA GLY A 156 9.06 -6.31 -27.82
C GLY A 156 9.72 -5.35 -28.81
N VAL A 157 9.68 -4.04 -28.55
CA VAL A 157 10.44 -3.09 -29.38
C VAL A 157 11.87 -3.57 -29.34
N ALA A 158 12.29 -4.22 -30.44
CA ALA A 158 13.60 -4.83 -30.55
C ALA A 158 14.64 -3.77 -30.16
N CYS A 159 15.46 -4.13 -29.17
CA CYS A 159 16.57 -3.27 -28.79
C CYS A 159 17.48 -3.17 -30.02
N ASN A 160 17.57 -2.01 -30.62
CA ASN A 160 18.43 -1.81 -31.77
C ASN A 160 19.88 -1.64 -31.29
N HIS A 161 20.62 -2.72 -31.35
CA HIS A 161 22.03 -2.77 -30.95
C HIS A 161 22.96 -1.88 -31.80
N THR A 162 22.52 -1.48 -32.98
CA THR A 162 23.29 -0.59 -33.86
C THR A 162 23.16 0.87 -33.49
N ARG A 163 22.11 1.23 -32.71
CA ARG A 163 21.95 2.58 -32.17
C ARG A 163 22.49 2.61 -30.76
N GLN A 164 23.63 3.22 -30.56
CA GLN A 164 24.33 3.33 -29.26
C GLN A 164 23.52 3.91 -28.09
N HIS A 165 22.33 4.46 -28.33
CA HIS A 165 21.53 5.17 -27.33
C HIS A 165 20.03 4.82 -27.37
N SER A 166 19.68 3.57 -27.73
CA SER A 166 18.27 3.16 -27.62
C SER A 166 17.83 3.08 -26.15
N PRO A 167 16.90 3.93 -25.70
CA PRO A 167 16.51 3.94 -24.29
C PRO A 167 15.65 2.72 -23.94
N CYS A 168 15.71 2.28 -22.68
CA CYS A 168 14.84 1.27 -22.12
C CYS A 168 13.41 1.81 -22.03
N ARG A 169 12.51 1.29 -22.84
CA ARG A 169 11.09 1.62 -22.83
C ARG A 169 10.32 0.61 -21.99
N TYR A 170 9.32 1.07 -21.28
CA TYR A 170 8.37 0.24 -20.59
C TYR A 170 6.94 0.53 -21.07
N VAL A 171 6.11 -0.47 -20.92
CA VAL A 171 4.65 -0.38 -21.04
C VAL A 171 4.10 -1.06 -19.79
N TYR A 172 3.44 -0.30 -18.95
CA TYR A 172 2.88 -0.77 -17.70
C TYR A 172 1.37 -0.58 -17.76
N SER A 173 0.67 -1.69 -17.92
CA SER A 173 -0.77 -1.68 -18.06
C SER A 173 -1.41 -1.92 -16.71
N TYR A 174 -2.37 -1.12 -16.40
CA TYR A 174 -3.26 -1.27 -15.26
C TYR A 174 -4.50 -2.06 -15.70
N SER A 175 -5.22 -2.53 -14.72
CA SER A 175 -6.29 -3.48 -14.92
C SER A 175 -7.55 -2.89 -15.55
N ASP A 176 -7.77 -1.59 -15.38
CA ASP A 176 -8.87 -0.86 -16.01
C ASP A 176 -8.54 -0.37 -17.44
N GLU A 177 -7.59 -1.06 -18.09
CA GLU A 177 -7.01 -0.68 -19.40
C GLU A 177 -6.22 0.64 -19.37
N SER A 178 -6.07 1.27 -18.20
CA SER A 178 -5.15 2.38 -18.05
C SER A 178 -3.73 1.91 -18.32
N GLU A 179 -2.96 2.71 -19.01
CA GLU A 179 -1.62 2.34 -19.41
C GLU A 179 -0.67 3.51 -19.28
N THR A 180 0.50 3.29 -18.69
CA THR A 180 1.60 4.24 -18.71
C THR A 180 2.75 3.71 -19.52
N ARG A 181 3.29 4.54 -20.40
CA ARG A 181 4.46 4.25 -21.23
C ARG A 181 5.54 5.28 -20.97
N GLY A 182 6.77 4.82 -20.92
CA GLY A 182 7.85 5.72 -20.61
C GLY A 182 9.23 5.15 -20.83
N PHE A 183 10.20 5.87 -20.30
CA PHE A 183 11.57 5.41 -20.20
C PHE A 183 11.85 4.92 -18.79
N PHE A 184 12.33 3.69 -18.65
CA PHE A 184 12.82 3.21 -17.38
C PHE A 184 14.17 3.88 -17.10
N SER A 185 14.25 4.55 -15.96
CA SER A 185 15.30 5.52 -15.68
C SER A 185 15.79 5.37 -14.25
N THR A 186 16.92 6.01 -13.96
CA THR A 186 17.41 6.15 -12.60
C THR A 186 17.56 7.61 -12.22
N GLU A 187 17.39 7.89 -10.92
CA GLU A 187 17.41 9.23 -10.36
C GLU A 187 17.86 9.22 -8.90
N THR A 188 18.06 10.38 -8.31
CA THR A 188 18.23 10.56 -6.87
C THR A 188 16.89 10.94 -6.25
N THR A 189 16.42 10.13 -5.29
CA THR A 189 15.27 10.52 -4.45
C THR A 189 15.74 11.01 -3.09
N THR A 190 15.05 12.01 -2.54
CA THR A 190 15.35 12.61 -1.24
C THR A 190 14.15 12.42 -0.32
N LEU A 191 14.37 11.78 0.81
CA LEU A 191 13.34 11.50 1.80
C LEU A 191 13.79 12.03 3.17
N ASN A 192 12.84 12.42 4.02
CA ASN A 192 13.14 12.87 5.36
C ASN A 192 13.26 11.67 6.30
N ALA A 193 14.35 11.55 7.01
CA ALA A 193 14.50 10.58 8.08
C ALA A 193 13.76 11.04 9.34
N SER A 194 13.53 10.13 10.29
CA SER A 194 12.92 10.39 11.60
C SER A 194 13.69 11.41 12.43
N SER A 195 15.00 11.58 12.14
CA SER A 195 15.86 12.63 12.74
C SER A 195 15.58 14.03 12.18
N GLY A 196 14.68 14.18 11.20
CA GLY A 196 14.45 15.43 10.46
C GLY A 196 15.48 15.69 9.34
N SER A 197 16.54 14.87 9.26
CA SER A 197 17.57 15.02 8.22
C SER A 197 17.07 14.52 6.85
N ALA A 198 17.51 15.18 5.78
CA ALA A 198 17.24 14.74 4.42
C ALA A 198 18.22 13.64 3.99
N VAL A 199 17.68 12.47 3.65
CA VAL A 199 18.47 11.32 3.18
C VAL A 199 18.32 11.17 1.68
N LYS A 200 19.43 11.14 0.97
CA LYS A 200 19.49 10.97 -0.49
C LYS A 200 19.74 9.51 -0.85
N PHE A 201 18.88 8.96 -1.72
CA PHE A 201 19.04 7.63 -2.31
C PHE A 201 19.38 7.79 -3.78
N LYS A 202 20.63 7.52 -4.11
CA LYS A 202 21.14 7.55 -5.48
C LYS A 202 20.73 6.26 -6.21
N LYS A 203 20.61 6.36 -7.54
CA LYS A 203 20.29 5.21 -8.42
C LYS A 203 18.91 4.58 -8.11
N PHE A 204 17.97 5.37 -7.60
CA PHE A 204 16.57 4.98 -7.47
C PHE A 204 15.99 4.77 -8.87
N VAL A 205 15.39 3.59 -9.12
CA VAL A 205 14.83 3.27 -10.43
C VAL A 205 13.35 3.61 -10.50
N PHE A 206 12.92 4.16 -11.61
CA PHE A 206 11.54 4.59 -11.81
C PHE A 206 11.17 4.69 -13.29
N GLY A 207 9.87 4.77 -13.56
CA GLY A 207 9.32 5.05 -14.88
C GLY A 207 9.14 6.54 -15.10
N CYS A 208 9.85 7.12 -16.08
CA CYS A 208 9.62 8.48 -16.56
C CYS A 208 8.59 8.43 -17.69
N SER A 209 7.33 8.64 -17.36
CA SER A 209 6.21 8.50 -18.31
C SER A 209 6.19 9.63 -19.33
N PHE A 210 6.09 9.26 -20.60
CA PHE A 210 5.86 10.19 -21.71
C PHE A 210 4.45 10.05 -22.33
N GLU A 211 3.71 9.01 -21.92
CA GLU A 211 2.33 8.76 -22.34
C GLU A 211 1.59 8.06 -21.21
N ALA A 212 0.42 8.55 -20.86
CA ALA A 212 -0.48 7.92 -19.91
C ALA A 212 -1.90 8.03 -20.44
N SER A 213 -2.67 6.97 -20.34
CA SER A 213 -4.05 6.89 -20.84
C SER A 213 -4.89 6.00 -19.95
N GLY A 214 -6.17 6.29 -19.91
CA GLY A 214 -7.16 5.52 -19.17
C GLY A 214 -7.67 6.19 -17.90
N PRO A 215 -8.83 5.74 -17.40
CA PRO A 215 -9.60 6.46 -16.40
C PRO A 215 -8.88 6.58 -15.05
N SER A 216 -8.10 5.57 -14.64
CA SER A 216 -7.45 5.57 -13.33
C SER A 216 -6.21 6.43 -13.23
N ILE A 217 -5.60 6.84 -14.34
CA ILE A 217 -4.34 7.59 -14.34
C ILE A 217 -4.35 8.90 -15.14
N THR A 218 -5.47 9.20 -15.81
CA THR A 218 -5.63 10.47 -16.55
C THR A 218 -6.96 11.17 -16.29
N GLY A 219 -7.92 10.49 -15.66
CA GLY A 219 -9.24 11.02 -15.36
C GLY A 219 -9.23 12.10 -14.26
N PRO A 220 -10.38 12.77 -14.03
CA PRO A 220 -10.55 13.75 -12.95
C PRO A 220 -10.18 13.17 -11.58
N SER A 221 -10.36 11.90 -11.44
CA SER A 221 -10.16 11.09 -10.26
C SER A 221 -8.68 10.80 -9.91
N PHE A 222 -7.75 10.96 -10.83
CA PHE A 222 -6.31 10.98 -10.50
C PHE A 222 -5.94 12.21 -9.67
N ASN A 223 -6.91 13.13 -9.56
CA ASN A 223 -6.95 14.23 -8.60
C ASN A 223 -5.65 15.06 -8.53
N GLY A 224 -4.98 15.19 -9.69
CA GLY A 224 -3.74 15.95 -9.84
C GLY A 224 -2.50 15.21 -9.27
N ALA A 225 -2.56 13.92 -9.00
CA ALA A 225 -1.37 13.11 -8.80
C ALA A 225 -0.50 13.11 -10.07
N GLN A 226 0.80 12.99 -9.87
CA GLN A 226 1.77 12.97 -10.96
C GLN A 226 2.31 11.57 -11.24
N GLY A 227 1.78 10.54 -10.59
CA GLY A 227 2.21 9.17 -10.78
C GLY A 227 1.76 8.24 -9.66
N VAL A 228 2.35 7.06 -9.63
CA VAL A 228 2.07 6.01 -8.66
C VAL A 228 3.35 5.57 -7.96
N MET A 229 3.28 5.39 -6.67
CA MET A 229 4.33 4.80 -5.84
C MET A 229 3.99 3.34 -5.57
N GLY A 230 4.50 2.42 -6.38
CA GLY A 230 4.35 1.00 -6.15
C GLY A 230 5.04 0.57 -4.86
N LEU A 231 4.28 -0.09 -3.97
CA LEU A 231 4.72 -0.62 -2.67
C LEU A 231 4.69 -2.15 -2.62
N GLY A 232 4.40 -2.80 -3.73
CA GLY A 232 4.34 -4.26 -3.85
C GLY A 232 5.65 -4.97 -3.51
N ARG A 233 5.65 -6.28 -3.68
CA ARG A 233 6.77 -7.15 -3.31
C ARG A 233 7.87 -7.22 -4.37
N GLY A 234 7.60 -6.77 -5.58
CA GLY A 234 8.54 -6.81 -6.71
C GLY A 234 9.75 -5.89 -6.52
N SER A 235 10.84 -6.20 -7.22
CA SER A 235 12.16 -5.59 -7.02
C SER A 235 12.25 -4.09 -7.35
N ILE A 236 11.30 -3.57 -8.14
CA ILE A 236 11.26 -2.16 -8.57
C ILE A 236 10.34 -1.29 -7.72
N SER A 237 9.67 -1.87 -6.72
CA SER A 237 8.84 -1.11 -5.79
C SER A 237 9.68 -0.25 -4.84
N LEU A 238 9.11 0.84 -4.33
CA LEU A 238 9.80 1.69 -3.35
C LEU A 238 10.27 0.86 -2.15
N ALA A 239 9.38 0.01 -1.61
CA ALA A 239 9.68 -0.84 -0.46
C ALA A 239 10.87 -1.78 -0.73
N SER A 240 11.03 -2.29 -1.94
CA SER A 240 12.15 -3.16 -2.32
C SER A 240 13.45 -2.39 -2.53
N GLN A 241 13.36 -1.22 -3.15
CA GLN A 241 14.54 -0.42 -3.46
C GLN A 241 15.19 0.18 -2.20
N LEU A 242 14.38 0.55 -1.21
CA LEU A 242 14.85 1.13 0.05
C LEU A 242 15.01 0.10 1.17
N GLY A 243 14.28 -1.02 1.09
CA GLY A 243 14.09 -1.98 2.18
C GLY A 243 15.38 -2.51 2.78
N ARG A 244 16.39 -2.84 1.97
CA ARG A 244 17.69 -3.37 2.47
C ARG A 244 18.36 -2.45 3.47
N ARG A 245 18.22 -1.13 3.30
CA ARG A 245 18.81 -0.15 4.22
C ARG A 245 18.01 -0.01 5.51
N PHE A 246 16.71 -0.30 5.48
CA PHE A 246 15.76 -0.09 6.57
C PHE A 246 15.16 -1.40 7.10
N GLY A 247 15.85 -2.53 6.97
CA GLY A 247 15.42 -3.81 7.52
C GLY A 247 14.25 -4.44 6.76
N ASN A 248 14.12 -4.13 5.46
CA ASN A 248 13.15 -4.72 4.52
C ASN A 248 11.69 -4.69 5.02
N LYS A 249 11.36 -3.65 5.77
CA LYS A 249 10.05 -3.38 6.34
C LYS A 249 9.50 -2.06 5.90
N PHE A 250 8.19 -1.99 5.81
CA PHE A 250 7.46 -0.74 5.81
C PHE A 250 6.15 -0.89 6.58
N SER A 251 5.59 0.22 7.01
CA SER A 251 4.26 0.26 7.63
C SER A 251 3.52 1.51 7.19
N TYR A 252 2.21 1.48 7.30
CA TYR A 252 1.38 2.66 7.14
C TYR A 252 0.30 2.71 8.21
N CYS A 253 -0.16 3.92 8.47
CA CYS A 253 -1.40 4.19 9.18
C CYS A 253 -2.32 4.96 8.25
N LEU A 254 -3.47 4.41 7.95
CA LEU A 254 -4.51 5.04 7.17
C LEU A 254 -5.57 5.57 8.13
N MET A 255 -5.72 6.89 8.20
CA MET A 255 -6.70 7.54 9.05
C MET A 255 -8.00 7.78 8.29
N ASP A 256 -9.10 7.79 9.02
CA ASP A 256 -10.39 8.17 8.48
C ASP A 256 -10.36 9.64 8.05
N TYR A 257 -10.40 9.87 6.76
CA TYR A 257 -10.32 11.19 6.15
C TYR A 257 -11.62 11.98 6.23
N THR A 258 -12.72 11.35 6.66
CA THR A 258 -14.02 12.03 6.87
C THR A 258 -14.04 12.82 8.17
N LEU A 259 -13.08 12.57 9.06
CA LEU A 259 -12.98 13.27 10.34
C LEU A 259 -12.52 14.72 10.16
N SER A 260 -13.02 15.60 11.02
CA SER A 260 -12.64 17.02 11.05
C SER A 260 -12.08 17.39 12.42
N PRO A 261 -10.86 17.98 12.50
CA PRO A 261 -9.92 18.18 11.40
C PRO A 261 -9.42 16.85 10.83
N THR A 262 -9.12 16.84 9.53
CA THR A 262 -8.63 15.63 8.85
C THR A 262 -7.32 15.16 9.48
N PRO A 263 -7.27 13.95 10.05
CA PRO A 263 -6.08 13.45 10.70
C PRO A 263 -5.00 13.06 9.69
N THR A 264 -3.74 13.10 10.13
CA THR A 264 -2.60 12.77 9.26
C THR A 264 -2.38 11.27 9.18
N SER A 265 -2.47 10.72 7.98
CA SER A 265 -1.99 9.38 7.65
C SER A 265 -0.49 9.40 7.36
N TYR A 266 0.18 8.24 7.46
CA TYR A 266 1.62 8.17 7.19
C TYR A 266 2.08 6.83 6.63
N LEU A 267 3.17 6.87 5.88
CA LEU A 267 3.94 5.73 5.40
C LEU A 267 5.33 5.78 6.05
N LEU A 268 5.74 4.68 6.66
CA LEU A 268 7.06 4.50 7.27
C LEU A 268 7.85 3.46 6.49
N ILE A 269 9.10 3.76 6.17
CA ILE A 269 10.04 2.78 5.61
C ILE A 269 11.07 2.47 6.68
N GLY A 270 11.11 1.23 7.12
CA GLY A 270 11.96 0.78 8.21
C GLY A 270 11.18 0.47 9.49
N ARG A 271 11.90 0.19 10.56
CA ARG A 271 11.33 -0.06 11.89
C ARG A 271 11.18 1.26 12.62
N SER A 272 9.97 1.58 13.05
CA SER A 272 9.70 2.72 13.92
C SER A 272 9.67 2.29 15.39
N ALA A 273 10.28 3.11 16.26
CA ALA A 273 10.12 2.95 17.71
C ALA A 273 8.71 3.34 18.18
N GLU A 274 7.96 4.08 17.37
CA GLU A 274 6.57 4.47 17.65
C GLU A 274 5.60 3.29 17.54
N VAL A 275 5.98 2.27 16.72
CA VAL A 275 5.22 1.03 16.56
C VAL A 275 5.70 0.03 17.62
N ASN A 276 4.91 -0.14 18.67
CA ASN A 276 5.25 -1.05 19.76
C ASN A 276 5.00 -2.50 19.34
N ASP A 277 6.07 -3.25 19.06
CA ASP A 277 6.02 -4.66 18.65
C ASP A 277 5.21 -5.55 19.64
N SER A 278 5.17 -5.20 20.92
CA SER A 278 4.44 -5.99 21.95
C SER A 278 2.91 -5.88 21.84
N LYS A 279 2.42 -4.89 21.09
CA LYS A 279 0.98 -4.69 20.86
C LYS A 279 0.56 -5.07 19.42
N MET A 280 1.51 -5.57 18.65
CA MET A 280 1.28 -5.94 17.25
C MET A 280 0.80 -7.40 17.15
N SER A 281 -0.32 -7.62 16.51
CA SER A 281 -0.76 -8.95 16.09
C SER A 281 -0.18 -9.27 14.72
N TYR A 282 0.27 -10.49 14.51
CA TYR A 282 0.92 -10.90 13.25
C TYR A 282 0.18 -12.04 12.56
N THR A 283 0.06 -11.97 11.24
CA THR A 283 -0.35 -13.09 10.37
C THR A 283 0.74 -13.39 9.36
N PRO A 284 1.03 -14.65 9.02
CA PRO A 284 1.99 -14.98 7.98
C PRO A 284 1.48 -14.54 6.60
N MET A 285 2.39 -14.04 5.76
CA MET A 285 2.11 -13.83 4.34
C MET A 285 2.00 -15.17 3.63
N ILE A 286 0.96 -15.32 2.82
CA ILE A 286 0.82 -16.48 1.95
C ILE A 286 1.59 -16.22 0.65
N ASN A 287 2.30 -17.21 0.17
CA ASN A 287 3.01 -17.10 -1.10
C ASN A 287 2.11 -17.59 -2.26
N ASN A 288 1.92 -16.73 -3.26
CA ASN A 288 1.35 -17.12 -4.53
C ASN A 288 2.45 -17.08 -5.58
N PRO A 289 2.88 -18.24 -6.14
CA PRO A 289 4.01 -18.29 -7.05
C PRO A 289 3.75 -17.62 -8.40
N PHE A 290 2.49 -17.38 -8.76
CA PHE A 290 2.08 -16.80 -10.03
C PHE A 290 1.90 -15.28 -9.97
N THR A 291 1.66 -14.74 -8.76
CA THR A 291 1.41 -13.30 -8.53
C THR A 291 2.22 -12.82 -7.34
N SER A 292 3.53 -12.67 -7.55
CA SER A 292 4.49 -12.34 -6.49
C SER A 292 4.41 -10.88 -6.00
N THR A 293 3.66 -10.00 -6.66
CA THR A 293 3.52 -8.59 -6.31
C THR A 293 2.69 -8.36 -5.05
N PHE A 294 1.64 -9.17 -4.86
CA PHE A 294 0.62 -8.92 -3.84
C PHE A 294 0.97 -9.45 -2.45
N TYR A 295 0.36 -8.83 -1.44
CA TYR A 295 0.45 -9.21 -0.03
C TYR A 295 -0.74 -10.09 0.34
N TYR A 296 -0.60 -11.40 0.16
CA TYR A 296 -1.65 -12.37 0.50
C TYR A 296 -1.66 -12.68 1.99
N ILE A 297 -2.87 -12.76 2.56
CA ILE A 297 -3.15 -13.22 3.93
C ILE A 297 -4.08 -14.44 3.90
N GLY A 298 -4.07 -15.23 4.98
CA GLY A 298 -4.98 -16.35 5.15
C GLY A 298 -6.12 -16.03 6.11
N ILE A 299 -7.36 -15.99 5.62
CA ILE A 299 -8.56 -15.94 6.47
C ILE A 299 -8.94 -17.37 6.85
N GLU A 300 -9.13 -17.63 8.16
CA GLU A 300 -9.59 -18.91 8.68
C GLU A 300 -11.09 -18.91 9.01
N SER A 301 -11.60 -17.81 9.51
CA SER A 301 -13.00 -17.64 9.88
C SER A 301 -13.41 -16.17 9.88
N VAL A 302 -14.68 -15.92 9.64
CA VAL A 302 -15.31 -14.60 9.79
C VAL A 302 -16.36 -14.71 10.90
N TYR A 303 -16.39 -13.68 11.73
CA TYR A 303 -17.36 -13.56 12.82
C TYR A 303 -18.14 -12.25 12.63
N ILE A 304 -19.43 -12.30 12.94
CA ILE A 304 -20.27 -11.11 13.15
C ILE A 304 -20.84 -11.21 14.56
N GLU A 305 -20.50 -10.24 15.39
CA GLU A 305 -20.52 -10.36 16.85
C GLU A 305 -19.80 -11.65 17.29
N ASP A 306 -20.44 -12.48 18.10
CA ASP A 306 -19.88 -13.77 18.56
C ASP A 306 -20.22 -14.94 17.63
N ILE A 307 -20.89 -14.68 16.50
CA ILE A 307 -21.38 -15.73 15.60
C ILE A 307 -20.32 -16.04 14.55
N LYS A 308 -19.76 -17.24 14.61
CA LYS A 308 -18.89 -17.77 13.55
C LYS A 308 -19.71 -18.11 12.31
N LEU A 309 -19.41 -17.48 11.19
CA LEU A 309 -20.10 -17.75 9.94
C LEU A 309 -19.67 -19.09 9.33
N GLN A 310 -20.62 -19.84 8.80
CA GLN A 310 -20.38 -21.11 8.10
C GLN A 310 -19.89 -20.82 6.66
N ILE A 311 -18.61 -20.54 6.53
CA ILE A 311 -17.91 -20.31 5.26
C ILE A 311 -16.85 -21.40 5.11
N SER A 312 -16.85 -22.13 3.98
CA SER A 312 -15.84 -23.17 3.74
C SER A 312 -14.44 -22.55 3.68
N PRO A 313 -13.42 -23.15 4.32
CA PRO A 313 -12.04 -22.69 4.22
C PRO A 313 -11.52 -22.63 2.78
N SER A 314 -12.06 -23.46 1.87
CA SER A 314 -11.70 -23.45 0.45
C SER A 314 -11.99 -22.13 -0.26
N VAL A 315 -12.94 -21.34 0.27
CA VAL A 315 -13.28 -20.01 -0.27
C VAL A 315 -12.11 -19.04 -0.16
N TRP A 316 -11.22 -19.26 0.82
CA TRP A 316 -10.06 -18.40 1.10
C TRP A 316 -8.73 -18.98 0.59
N ALA A 317 -8.77 -20.21 0.04
CA ALA A 317 -7.57 -20.90 -0.41
C ALA A 317 -7.07 -20.33 -1.76
N ILE A 318 -5.76 -20.41 -1.96
CA ILE A 318 -5.15 -20.24 -3.29
C ILE A 318 -5.11 -21.62 -3.93
N ASP A 319 -5.64 -21.79 -5.13
CA ASP A 319 -5.64 -23.03 -5.88
C ASP A 319 -4.28 -23.30 -6.56
N GLU A 320 -4.15 -24.47 -7.20
CA GLU A 320 -2.93 -24.88 -7.91
C GLU A 320 -2.60 -23.97 -9.11
N LEU A 321 -3.57 -23.23 -9.61
CA LEU A 321 -3.41 -22.27 -10.71
C LEU A 321 -3.07 -20.87 -10.23
N GLY A 322 -3.05 -20.65 -8.91
CA GLY A 322 -2.81 -19.36 -8.30
C GLY A 322 -4.04 -18.45 -8.18
N ASN A 323 -5.25 -19.00 -8.40
CA ASN A 323 -6.49 -18.27 -8.20
C ASN A 323 -6.90 -18.30 -6.72
N GLY A 324 -7.79 -17.38 -6.33
CA GLY A 324 -8.28 -17.30 -4.95
C GLY A 324 -7.32 -16.61 -4.00
N GLY A 325 -7.49 -16.87 -2.71
CA GLY A 325 -6.76 -16.16 -1.66
C GLY A 325 -7.36 -14.80 -1.30
N THR A 326 -6.69 -14.09 -0.40
CA THR A 326 -7.07 -12.73 0.02
C THR A 326 -5.88 -11.82 0.07
N VAL A 327 -5.98 -10.65 -0.53
CA VAL A 327 -4.92 -9.63 -0.66
C VAL A 327 -5.23 -8.42 0.21
N MET A 328 -4.20 -7.88 0.88
CA MET A 328 -4.24 -6.56 1.50
C MET A 328 -3.83 -5.50 0.47
N ASP A 329 -4.73 -4.56 0.16
CA ASP A 329 -4.46 -3.57 -0.88
C ASP A 329 -4.85 -2.15 -0.46
N SER A 330 -3.85 -1.26 -0.34
CA SER A 330 -4.06 0.16 -0.03
C SER A 330 -4.58 0.97 -1.22
N GLY A 331 -4.41 0.47 -2.43
CA GLY A 331 -4.88 1.10 -3.65
C GLY A 331 -6.34 0.81 -4.00
N THR A 332 -6.98 -0.18 -3.37
CA THR A 332 -8.42 -0.47 -3.49
C THR A 332 -9.16 0.15 -2.30
N THR A 333 -10.30 0.80 -2.55
CA THR A 333 -11.08 1.49 -1.50
C THR A 333 -11.96 0.52 -0.74
N LEU A 334 -12.84 -0.19 -1.45
CA LEU A 334 -13.81 -1.12 -0.88
C LEU A 334 -13.19 -2.50 -0.64
N THR A 335 -13.89 -3.32 0.12
CA THR A 335 -13.51 -4.73 0.32
C THR A 335 -14.34 -5.62 -0.59
N PHE A 336 -13.64 -6.47 -1.37
CA PHE A 336 -14.25 -7.45 -2.28
C PHE A 336 -14.03 -8.85 -1.76
N LEU A 337 -15.09 -9.62 -1.67
CA LEU A 337 -15.05 -10.97 -1.12
C LEU A 337 -15.54 -12.00 -2.11
N ALA A 338 -14.94 -13.19 -2.07
CA ALA A 338 -15.47 -14.33 -2.81
C ALA A 338 -16.96 -14.52 -2.53
N GLU A 339 -17.76 -14.72 -3.57
CA GLU A 339 -19.22 -14.67 -3.52
C GLU A 339 -19.83 -15.53 -2.40
N PRO A 340 -19.41 -16.77 -2.15
CA PRO A 340 -19.96 -17.57 -1.05
C PRO A 340 -19.77 -16.94 0.33
N ALA A 341 -18.63 -16.26 0.55
CA ALA A 341 -18.37 -15.54 1.80
C ALA A 341 -19.20 -14.26 1.87
N TYR A 342 -19.20 -13.48 0.79
CA TYR A 342 -19.98 -12.26 0.69
C TYR A 342 -21.44 -12.46 1.04
N ARG A 343 -22.11 -13.43 0.38
CA ARG A 343 -23.53 -13.73 0.63
C ARG A 343 -23.82 -14.11 2.09
N ARG A 344 -22.93 -14.88 2.72
CA ARG A 344 -23.07 -15.25 4.14
C ARG A 344 -22.96 -14.05 5.06
N ILE A 345 -22.03 -13.16 4.79
CA ILE A 345 -21.80 -11.94 5.58
C ILE A 345 -23.01 -10.99 5.44
N VAL A 346 -23.42 -10.67 4.20
CA VAL A 346 -24.58 -9.78 3.96
C VAL A 346 -25.85 -10.34 4.60
N LYS A 347 -26.12 -11.64 4.45
CA LYS A 347 -27.28 -12.29 5.07
C LYS A 347 -27.27 -12.13 6.59
N GLU A 348 -26.13 -12.25 7.22
CA GLU A 348 -26.04 -12.13 8.68
C GLU A 348 -26.20 -10.67 9.13
N PHE A 349 -25.65 -9.70 8.40
CA PHE A 349 -25.89 -8.28 8.67
C PHE A 349 -27.37 -7.93 8.51
N LYS A 350 -28.04 -8.35 7.44
CA LYS A 350 -29.50 -8.17 7.26
C LYS A 350 -30.31 -8.77 8.41
N ARG A 351 -29.86 -9.89 8.99
CA ARG A 351 -30.52 -10.52 10.13
C ARG A 351 -30.35 -9.73 11.44
N LEU A 352 -29.19 -9.12 11.66
CA LEU A 352 -28.85 -8.46 12.93
C LEU A 352 -29.19 -6.98 12.96
N VAL A 353 -29.05 -6.26 11.86
CA VAL A 353 -29.39 -4.84 11.77
C VAL A 353 -30.90 -4.67 11.74
N ARG A 354 -31.44 -3.84 12.64
CA ARG A 354 -32.88 -3.62 12.82
C ARG A 354 -33.35 -2.25 12.31
N LEU A 355 -32.56 -1.62 11.43
CA LEU A 355 -32.91 -0.37 10.79
C LEU A 355 -33.69 -0.64 9.49
N PRO A 356 -34.55 0.30 9.04
CA PRO A 356 -35.28 0.16 7.77
C PRO A 356 -34.30 0.01 6.61
N GLU A 357 -34.44 -1.05 5.82
CA GLU A 357 -33.66 -1.26 4.60
C GLU A 357 -34.07 -0.25 3.54
N VAL A 358 -33.11 0.28 2.81
CA VAL A 358 -33.30 1.18 1.67
C VAL A 358 -33.03 0.39 0.40
N ASP A 359 -34.04 0.25 -0.44
CA ASP A 359 -33.97 -0.39 -1.75
C ASP A 359 -33.85 0.71 -2.81
N ASP A 360 -32.66 1.16 -3.09
CA ASP A 360 -32.36 2.15 -4.12
C ASP A 360 -31.23 1.62 -5.03
N PRO A 361 -31.57 1.18 -6.25
CA PRO A 361 -30.58 0.62 -7.18
C PRO A 361 -29.49 1.61 -7.60
N THR A 362 -29.70 2.91 -7.38
CA THR A 362 -28.67 3.93 -7.70
C THR A 362 -27.51 3.92 -6.70
N LEU A 363 -27.67 3.30 -5.52
CA LEU A 363 -26.65 3.20 -4.50
C LEU A 363 -25.60 2.12 -4.80
N GLU A 364 -25.91 1.16 -5.69
CA GLU A 364 -24.99 0.09 -6.13
C GLU A 364 -24.44 -0.79 -4.98
N PHE A 365 -25.15 -0.86 -3.84
CA PHE A 365 -24.80 -1.69 -2.68
C PHE A 365 -25.97 -2.61 -2.31
N ASP A 366 -25.69 -3.88 -2.00
CA ASP A 366 -26.72 -4.88 -1.71
C ASP A 366 -27.43 -4.73 -0.35
N PHE A 367 -26.90 -3.89 0.53
CA PHE A 367 -27.48 -3.65 1.84
C PHE A 367 -27.25 -2.22 2.30
N CYS A 368 -28.30 -1.43 2.28
CA CYS A 368 -28.35 -0.05 2.75
C CYS A 368 -29.49 0.11 3.78
N VAL A 369 -29.33 0.99 4.73
CA VAL A 369 -30.31 1.26 5.79
C VAL A 369 -30.49 2.75 6.03
N ASN A 370 -31.71 3.13 6.35
CA ASN A 370 -32.07 4.49 6.75
C ASN A 370 -31.72 4.69 8.23
N VAL A 371 -30.96 5.72 8.54
CA VAL A 371 -30.51 6.07 9.89
C VAL A 371 -31.13 7.37 10.43
N SER A 372 -32.09 7.99 9.71
CA SER A 372 -32.71 9.28 10.08
C SER A 372 -33.35 9.27 11.46
N SER A 373 -33.89 8.12 11.90
CA SER A 373 -34.52 7.96 13.19
C SER A 373 -33.58 7.76 14.37
N VAL A 374 -32.24 7.63 14.13
CA VAL A 374 -31.27 7.25 15.16
C VAL A 374 -30.05 8.18 15.12
N SER A 375 -29.86 8.99 16.15
CA SER A 375 -28.75 9.94 16.22
C SER A 375 -27.36 9.30 16.26
N LYS A 376 -27.25 8.06 16.76
CA LYS A 376 -25.99 7.27 16.81
C LYS A 376 -26.29 5.81 16.44
N PRO A 377 -26.36 5.49 15.15
CA PRO A 377 -26.64 4.12 14.72
C PRO A 377 -25.48 3.18 15.13
N SER A 378 -25.86 2.05 15.72
CA SER A 378 -24.92 0.99 16.10
C SER A 378 -25.06 -0.17 15.13
N PHE A 379 -23.94 -0.67 14.64
CA PHE A 379 -23.89 -1.80 13.72
C PHE A 379 -23.11 -2.96 14.34
N PRO A 380 -23.48 -4.20 14.00
CA PRO A 380 -22.79 -5.40 14.48
C PRO A 380 -21.29 -5.36 14.15
N LYS A 381 -20.47 -5.86 15.08
CA LYS A 381 -19.02 -5.96 14.90
C LYS A 381 -18.69 -7.13 13.97
N MET A 382 -17.79 -6.89 13.03
CA MET A 382 -17.22 -7.93 12.17
C MET A 382 -15.77 -8.15 12.50
N SER A 383 -15.32 -9.41 12.47
CA SER A 383 -13.91 -9.74 12.65
C SER A 383 -13.49 -10.91 11.77
N PHE A 384 -12.22 -10.89 11.37
CA PHE A 384 -11.57 -11.91 10.59
C PHE A 384 -10.52 -12.60 11.46
N LYS A 385 -10.72 -13.90 11.74
CA LYS A 385 -9.65 -14.72 12.29
C LYS A 385 -8.70 -15.06 11.17
N LEU A 386 -7.45 -14.66 11.31
CA LEU A 386 -6.40 -14.85 10.33
C LEU A 386 -5.48 -16.00 10.74
N ARG A 387 -4.74 -16.54 9.78
CA ARG A 387 -3.74 -17.57 10.00
C ARG A 387 -2.71 -17.09 11.04
N GLY A 388 -2.36 -17.96 11.98
CA GLY A 388 -1.48 -17.63 13.11
C GLY A 388 -2.20 -16.97 14.28
N ASP A 389 -3.50 -17.28 14.44
CA ASP A 389 -4.36 -16.90 15.57
C ASP A 389 -4.57 -15.39 15.79
N SER A 390 -4.17 -14.55 14.82
CA SER A 390 -4.44 -13.13 14.89
C SER A 390 -5.88 -12.81 14.45
N VAL A 391 -6.46 -11.76 15.03
CA VAL A 391 -7.83 -11.34 14.73
C VAL A 391 -7.84 -9.88 14.30
N LEU A 392 -8.25 -9.64 13.06
CA LEU A 392 -8.46 -8.30 12.52
C LEU A 392 -9.93 -7.90 12.77
N SER A 393 -10.14 -6.87 13.59
CA SER A 393 -11.48 -6.39 13.97
C SER A 393 -11.63 -4.91 13.62
N PRO A 394 -11.99 -4.56 12.38
CA PRO A 394 -12.29 -3.19 11.98
C PRO A 394 -13.51 -2.64 12.73
N THR A 395 -13.61 -1.32 12.84
CA THR A 395 -14.82 -0.70 13.43
C THR A 395 -15.96 -0.71 12.42
N PRO A 396 -17.21 -0.63 12.86
CA PRO A 396 -18.36 -0.52 11.95
C PRO A 396 -18.23 0.60 10.91
N GLY A 397 -17.61 1.73 11.25
CA GLY A 397 -17.32 2.82 10.29
C GLY A 397 -16.40 2.44 9.15
N ASN A 398 -15.65 1.33 9.27
CA ASN A 398 -14.80 0.82 8.19
C ASN A 398 -15.58 0.05 7.11
N TYR A 399 -16.82 -0.34 7.39
CA TYR A 399 -17.65 -1.13 6.47
C TYR A 399 -19.12 -0.69 6.39
N PHE A 400 -19.62 0.22 7.23
CA PHE A 400 -20.86 0.97 6.99
C PHE A 400 -20.51 2.41 6.69
N ILE A 401 -20.71 2.86 5.46
CA ILE A 401 -20.35 4.18 4.96
C ILE A 401 -21.58 5.00 4.62
N ASP A 402 -21.46 6.30 4.72
CA ASP A 402 -22.50 7.24 4.27
C ASP A 402 -22.52 7.28 2.74
N THR A 403 -23.67 7.00 2.13
CA THR A 403 -23.85 6.97 0.67
C THR A 403 -24.80 8.05 0.19
N ALA A 404 -25.74 8.45 1.04
CA ALA A 404 -26.66 9.57 0.85
C ALA A 404 -27.00 10.16 2.22
N GLU A 405 -27.79 11.25 2.24
CA GLU A 405 -28.30 11.83 3.47
C GLU A 405 -29.11 10.77 4.23
N ASP A 406 -28.81 10.56 5.49
CA ASP A 406 -29.43 9.56 6.36
C ASP A 406 -29.39 8.10 5.86
N VAL A 407 -28.52 7.78 4.91
CA VAL A 407 -28.36 6.42 4.37
C VAL A 407 -26.95 5.90 4.58
N LYS A 408 -26.85 4.74 5.24
CA LYS A 408 -25.58 4.01 5.37
C LYS A 408 -25.66 2.67 4.66
N CYS A 409 -24.64 2.37 3.86
CA CYS A 409 -24.55 1.11 3.13
C CYS A 409 -23.36 0.27 3.60
N LEU A 410 -23.53 -1.05 3.50
CA LEU A 410 -22.45 -2.01 3.76
C LEU A 410 -21.45 -1.98 2.60
N ALA A 411 -20.25 -1.44 2.83
CA ALA A 411 -19.20 -1.21 1.85
C ALA A 411 -18.41 -2.48 1.51
N LEU A 412 -19.10 -3.59 1.34
CA LEU A 412 -18.58 -4.85 0.85
C LEU A 412 -19.16 -5.13 -0.53
N GLN A 413 -18.39 -5.82 -1.35
CA GLN A 413 -18.79 -6.17 -2.71
C GLN A 413 -18.49 -7.64 -3.01
N PRO A 414 -19.31 -8.30 -3.81
CA PRO A 414 -19.01 -9.63 -4.29
C PRO A 414 -17.94 -9.57 -5.39
N LEU A 415 -17.19 -10.64 -5.51
CA LEU A 415 -16.31 -10.84 -6.67
C LEU A 415 -17.15 -11.28 -7.86
N ALA A 416 -16.99 -10.59 -8.98
CA ALA A 416 -17.67 -10.94 -10.23
C ALA A 416 -17.10 -12.23 -10.87
N ALA A 417 -15.83 -12.56 -10.62
CA ALA A 417 -15.17 -13.71 -11.23
C ALA A 417 -14.87 -14.82 -10.21
N PRO A 418 -15.32 -16.07 -10.45
CA PRO A 418 -15.07 -17.18 -9.54
C PRO A 418 -13.59 -17.50 -9.30
N SER A 419 -12.73 -17.19 -10.28
CA SER A 419 -11.27 -17.42 -10.24
C SER A 419 -10.48 -16.27 -9.62
N GLY A 420 -11.16 -15.23 -9.13
CA GLY A 420 -10.52 -14.09 -8.52
C GLY A 420 -10.06 -14.31 -7.09
N PHE A 421 -9.38 -13.32 -6.52
CA PHE A 421 -8.98 -13.28 -5.12
C PHE A 421 -9.73 -12.18 -4.37
N SER A 422 -10.02 -12.43 -3.09
CA SER A 422 -10.62 -11.42 -2.21
C SER A 422 -9.63 -10.28 -1.96
N VAL A 423 -10.14 -9.07 -1.78
CA VAL A 423 -9.32 -7.89 -1.49
C VAL A 423 -9.86 -7.20 -0.25
N ILE A 424 -9.00 -7.02 0.75
CA ILE A 424 -9.27 -6.14 1.89
C ILE A 424 -8.82 -4.74 1.49
N GLY A 425 -9.76 -3.89 1.16
CA GLY A 425 -9.51 -2.51 0.72
C GLY A 425 -9.11 -1.58 1.85
N ASN A 426 -8.74 -0.36 1.50
CA ASN A 426 -8.15 0.58 2.46
C ASN A 426 -9.16 1.10 3.51
N LEU A 427 -10.46 1.17 3.22
CA LEU A 427 -11.48 1.50 4.22
C LEU A 427 -11.45 0.51 5.39
N MET A 428 -11.33 -0.80 5.10
CA MET A 428 -11.23 -1.83 6.13
C MET A 428 -9.96 -1.73 6.96
N GLN A 429 -8.95 -1.04 6.45
CA GLN A 429 -7.65 -0.88 7.07
C GLN A 429 -7.52 0.42 7.88
N GLN A 430 -8.46 1.36 7.76
CA GLN A 430 -8.42 2.62 8.50
C GLN A 430 -8.41 2.42 10.00
N GLY A 431 -7.65 3.27 10.70
CA GLY A 431 -7.49 3.23 12.14
C GLY A 431 -6.52 2.17 12.65
N PHE A 432 -5.82 1.48 11.76
CA PHE A 432 -4.76 0.54 12.10
C PHE A 432 -3.40 0.99 11.55
N VAL A 433 -2.35 0.66 12.29
CA VAL A 433 -1.01 0.53 11.72
C VAL A 433 -0.90 -0.86 11.12
N PHE A 434 -0.56 -0.95 9.84
CA PHE A 434 -0.15 -2.19 9.19
C PHE A 434 1.36 -2.19 8.95
N GLU A 435 2.06 -3.23 9.39
CA GLU A 435 3.49 -3.46 9.16
C GLU A 435 3.69 -4.64 8.19
N PHE A 436 4.45 -4.43 7.14
CA PHE A 436 4.85 -5.45 6.18
C PHE A 436 6.30 -5.85 6.43
N ASP A 437 6.50 -6.91 7.22
CA ASP A 437 7.81 -7.50 7.55
C ASP A 437 8.17 -8.53 6.49
N ARG A 438 8.86 -8.10 5.45
CA ARG A 438 9.13 -8.93 4.28
C ARG A 438 10.21 -9.98 4.53
N ASP A 439 11.16 -9.73 5.45
CA ASP A 439 12.18 -10.71 5.82
C ASP A 439 11.59 -11.86 6.61
N ARG A 440 10.58 -11.59 7.44
CA ARG A 440 9.87 -12.63 8.21
C ARG A 440 8.61 -13.13 7.52
N SER A 441 8.33 -12.66 6.30
CA SER A 441 7.14 -13.02 5.53
C SER A 441 5.85 -12.96 6.36
N ARG A 442 5.61 -11.82 7.02
CA ARG A 442 4.43 -11.61 7.87
C ARG A 442 3.90 -10.19 7.77
N ILE A 443 2.62 -10.02 8.04
CA ILE A 443 1.95 -8.73 8.19
C ILE A 443 1.56 -8.57 9.65
N GLY A 444 1.97 -7.46 10.24
CA GLY A 444 1.54 -7.04 11.57
C GLY A 444 0.45 -5.97 11.48
N PHE A 445 -0.45 -5.94 12.46
CA PHE A 445 -1.44 -4.89 12.57
C PHE A 445 -1.77 -4.58 14.03
N THR A 446 -2.07 -3.30 14.31
CA THR A 446 -2.49 -2.83 15.63
C THR A 446 -3.26 -1.52 15.48
N ARG A 447 -4.16 -1.24 16.42
CA ARG A 447 -4.79 0.10 16.54
C ARG A 447 -3.90 1.11 17.29
N HIS A 448 -2.89 0.65 18.00
CA HIS A 448 -1.99 1.51 18.76
C HIS A 448 -0.98 2.18 17.82
N GLY A 449 -0.83 3.50 17.95
CA GLY A 449 0.12 4.27 17.15
C GLY A 449 -0.42 4.84 15.85
N CYS A 450 -1.62 4.43 15.41
CA CYS A 450 -2.33 5.11 14.34
C CYS A 450 -3.03 6.35 14.91
N GLY A 451 -2.74 7.52 14.36
CA GLY A 451 -3.29 8.79 14.86
C GLY A 451 -2.45 9.50 15.92
N LEU A 452 -1.24 9.02 16.20
CA LEU A 452 -0.26 9.79 16.96
C LEU A 452 0.37 10.89 16.08
N PRO A 453 0.60 12.10 16.65
CA PRO A 453 1.13 13.27 15.90
C PRO A 453 2.53 13.05 15.29
#